data_a105dd5167f4f513863586cb424878e3
#
_entry.id   a105dd5167f4f513863586cb424878e3
#
_cell.length_a   1.000
_cell.length_b   1.000
_cell.length_c   1.000
_cell.angle_alpha   90.00
_cell.angle_beta   90.00
_cell.angle_gamma   90.00
#
_symmetry.space_group_name_H-M   'P 1'
#
loop_
_entity.id
_entity.type
_entity.pdbx_description
1 polymer ?
#
loop_
_entity_poly.entity_id
_entity_poly.type
_entity_poly.pdbx_seq_one_letter_code
_entity_poly.pdbx_strand_id
1 'polypeptide(L)'
;TKQDITSEYAFDERQTNYYTDAGRYLGLIDKTHDEDGNILFQLSACGHRIMGLEYKERQLALVTQILMHKVFNETLKLHLQCGEMPDKQTIIQIMKRSNLYRVEADSTYLRRSSTVVGWVNWILGIIEE
;
A
#
# COMPACT_ATOMS: atom_id res chain seq x y z
N THR A 1 -18.79 -4.17 -5.26
CA THR A 1 -18.12 -5.46 -5.44
C THR A 1 -16.88 -5.32 -6.30
N LYS A 2 -16.03 -6.35 -6.36
CA LYS A 2 -14.87 -6.37 -7.24
C LYS A 2 -15.27 -6.25 -8.71
N GLN A 3 -16.34 -6.91 -9.08
CA GLN A 3 -16.82 -6.89 -10.45
C GLN A 3 -17.35 -5.51 -10.85
N ASP A 4 -18.01 -4.82 -9.93
CA ASP A 4 -18.48 -3.46 -10.18
C ASP A 4 -17.30 -2.51 -10.41
N ILE A 5 -16.27 -2.61 -9.58
CA ILE A 5 -15.06 -1.80 -9.74
C ILE A 5 -14.37 -2.13 -11.06
N THR A 6 -14.23 -3.40 -11.37
CA THR A 6 -13.58 -3.87 -12.59
C THR A 6 -14.31 -3.36 -13.84
N SER A 7 -15.65 -3.45 -13.84
CA SER A 7 -16.46 -2.99 -14.96
C SER A 7 -16.43 -1.47 -15.12
N GLU A 8 -16.55 -0.74 -14.01
CA GLU A 8 -16.62 0.72 -14.03
C GLU A 8 -15.32 1.37 -14.47
N TYR A 9 -14.18 0.83 -14.02
CA TYR A 9 -12.86 1.42 -14.29
C TYR A 9 -12.05 0.66 -15.33
N ALA A 10 -12.64 -0.35 -15.97
CA ALA A 10 -11.98 -1.18 -16.98
C ALA A 10 -10.70 -1.87 -16.48
N PHE A 11 -10.62 -2.14 -15.18
CA PHE A 11 -9.53 -2.92 -14.60
C PHE A 11 -9.81 -4.41 -14.80
N ASP A 12 -8.76 -5.21 -15.01
CA ASP A 12 -8.92 -6.66 -14.91
C ASP A 12 -9.03 -7.05 -13.42
N GLU A 13 -9.47 -8.30 -13.15
CA GLU A 13 -9.69 -8.78 -11.80
C GLU A 13 -8.43 -8.74 -10.93
N ARG A 14 -7.28 -9.03 -11.52
CA ARG A 14 -6.00 -9.01 -10.82
C ARG A 14 -5.64 -7.60 -10.35
N GLN A 15 -5.84 -6.59 -11.22
CA GLN A 15 -5.59 -5.20 -10.86
C GLN A 15 -6.55 -4.73 -9.78
N THR A 16 -7.82 -5.11 -9.87
CA THR A 16 -8.81 -4.77 -8.85
C THR A 16 -8.41 -5.35 -7.50
N ASN A 17 -7.96 -6.61 -7.45
CA ASN A 17 -7.48 -7.23 -6.22
C ASN A 17 -6.29 -6.47 -5.64
N TYR A 18 -5.35 -6.08 -6.47
CA TYR A 18 -4.19 -5.32 -6.02
C TYR A 18 -4.61 -4.01 -5.34
N TYR A 19 -5.48 -3.23 -5.98
CA TYR A 19 -5.87 -1.93 -5.45
C TYR A 19 -6.73 -2.06 -4.20
N THR A 20 -7.64 -3.02 -4.13
CA THR A 20 -8.44 -3.22 -2.92
C THR A 20 -7.59 -3.72 -1.77
N ASP A 21 -6.64 -4.61 -2.00
CA ASP A 21 -5.73 -5.10 -0.96
C ASP A 21 -4.81 -3.99 -0.47
N ALA A 22 -4.27 -3.17 -1.36
CA ALA A 22 -3.44 -2.03 -0.98
C ALA A 22 -4.24 -1.01 -0.16
N GLY A 23 -5.46 -0.70 -0.58
CA GLY A 23 -6.33 0.23 0.15
C GLY A 23 -6.69 -0.27 1.53
N ARG A 24 -6.93 -1.57 1.68
CA ARG A 24 -7.19 -2.17 2.99
C ARG A 24 -5.95 -2.15 3.87
N TYR A 25 -4.80 -2.46 3.31
CA TYR A 25 -3.54 -2.42 4.03
C TYR A 25 -3.27 -1.02 4.59
N LEU A 26 -3.57 0.02 3.82
CA LEU A 26 -3.38 1.41 4.25
C LEU A 26 -4.52 1.94 5.13
N GLY A 27 -5.55 1.14 5.37
CA GLY A 27 -6.69 1.56 6.19
C GLY A 27 -7.66 2.49 5.48
N LEU A 28 -7.61 2.55 4.15
CA LEU A 28 -8.46 3.45 3.34
C LEU A 28 -9.75 2.79 2.87
N ILE A 29 -9.76 1.47 2.82
CA ILE A 29 -10.88 0.68 2.29
C ILE A 29 -11.29 -0.36 3.33
N ASP A 30 -12.60 -0.45 3.56
CA ASP A 30 -13.21 -1.47 4.39
C ASP A 30 -13.82 -2.56 3.50
N LYS A 31 -13.70 -3.80 3.96
CA LYS A 31 -14.34 -4.95 3.34
C LYS A 31 -15.53 -5.34 4.21
N THR A 32 -16.73 -5.34 3.62
CA THR A 32 -17.95 -5.73 4.31
C THR A 32 -18.70 -6.79 3.50
N HIS A 33 -19.81 -7.29 4.04
CA HIS A 33 -20.67 -8.24 3.35
C HIS A 33 -22.10 -7.70 3.39
N ASP A 34 -22.86 -7.88 2.30
CA ASP A 34 -24.27 -7.56 2.27
C ASP A 34 -25.07 -8.70 2.90
N GLU A 35 -26.42 -8.58 2.89
CA GLU A 35 -27.32 -9.57 3.45
C GLU A 35 -27.24 -10.93 2.77
N ASP A 36 -26.84 -10.93 1.49
CA ASP A 36 -26.69 -12.16 0.71
C ASP A 36 -25.29 -12.77 0.79
N GLY A 37 -24.40 -12.17 1.57
CA GLY A 37 -23.04 -12.65 1.74
C GLY A 37 -22.05 -12.17 0.68
N ASN A 38 -22.49 -11.29 -0.23
CA ASN A 38 -21.60 -10.71 -1.24
C ASN A 38 -20.58 -9.77 -0.60
N ILE A 39 -19.34 -9.82 -1.10
CA ILE A 39 -18.28 -8.96 -0.60
C ILE A 39 -18.45 -7.55 -1.16
N LEU A 40 -18.43 -6.56 -0.27
CA LEU A 40 -18.52 -5.15 -0.63
C LEU A 40 -17.24 -4.44 -0.17
N PHE A 41 -16.72 -3.55 -1.03
CA PHE A 41 -15.60 -2.67 -0.69
C PHE A 41 -16.09 -1.23 -0.69
N GLN A 42 -15.71 -0.47 0.35
CA GLN A 42 -16.09 0.93 0.46
C GLN A 42 -14.98 1.70 1.17
N LEU A 43 -14.94 3.01 0.98
CA LEU A 43 -13.97 3.84 1.69
C LEU A 43 -14.23 3.77 3.19
N SER A 44 -13.15 3.62 3.97
CA SER A 44 -13.22 3.76 5.43
C SER A 44 -13.45 5.22 5.82
N ALA A 45 -13.69 5.48 7.11
CA ALA A 45 -13.73 6.85 7.61
C ALA A 45 -12.43 7.61 7.28
N CYS A 46 -11.28 6.94 7.46
CA CYS A 46 -9.98 7.50 7.11
C CYS A 46 -9.88 7.76 5.59
N GLY A 47 -10.36 6.81 4.77
CA GLY A 47 -10.36 6.96 3.32
C GLY A 47 -11.20 8.15 2.87
N HIS A 48 -12.40 8.31 3.43
CA HIS A 48 -13.24 9.48 3.14
C HIS A 48 -12.57 10.79 3.52
N ARG A 49 -11.94 10.83 4.69
CA ARG A 49 -11.25 12.04 5.16
C ARG A 49 -10.11 12.43 4.22
N ILE A 50 -9.29 11.46 3.84
CA ILE A 50 -8.12 11.71 2.98
C ILE A 50 -8.54 12.11 1.57
N MET A 51 -9.52 11.42 1.00
CA MET A 51 -9.98 11.72 -0.36
C MET A 51 -10.71 13.06 -0.45
N GLY A 52 -11.20 13.60 0.68
CA GLY A 52 -11.80 14.93 0.75
C GLY A 52 -10.80 16.08 0.86
N LEU A 53 -9.52 15.79 1.03
CA LEU A 53 -8.48 16.81 1.11
C LEU A 53 -8.11 17.34 -0.27
N GLU A 54 -7.53 18.55 -0.33
CA GLU A 54 -6.96 19.08 -1.55
C GLU A 54 -5.77 18.24 -1.98
N TYR A 55 -5.40 18.33 -3.25
CA TYR A 55 -4.42 17.43 -3.87
C TYR A 55 -3.12 17.30 -3.05
N LYS A 56 -2.50 18.42 -2.70
CA LYS A 56 -1.22 18.40 -2.00
C LYS A 56 -1.33 17.82 -0.59
N GLU A 57 -2.37 18.21 0.14
CA GLU A 57 -2.64 17.70 1.48
C GLU A 57 -2.98 16.20 1.44
N ARG A 58 -3.72 15.79 0.42
CA ARG A 58 -4.05 14.37 0.20
C ARG A 58 -2.79 13.54 -0.03
N GLN A 59 -1.86 14.02 -0.85
CA GLN A 59 -0.61 13.33 -1.11
C GLN A 59 0.19 13.13 0.18
N LEU A 60 0.32 14.17 1.00
CA LEU A 60 1.03 14.11 2.27
C LEU A 60 0.33 13.17 3.27
N ALA A 61 -1.00 13.16 3.29
CA ALA A 61 -1.75 12.25 4.14
C ALA A 61 -1.55 10.79 3.72
N LEU A 62 -1.48 10.52 2.43
CA LEU A 62 -1.18 9.16 1.94
C LEU A 62 0.23 8.74 2.31
N VAL A 63 1.21 9.62 2.20
CA VAL A 63 2.58 9.35 2.65
C VAL A 63 2.57 8.97 4.13
N THR A 64 1.86 9.71 4.96
CA THR A 64 1.76 9.42 6.39
C THR A 64 1.16 8.04 6.64
N GLN A 65 0.10 7.68 5.92
CA GLN A 65 -0.51 6.34 6.06
C GLN A 65 0.47 5.23 5.69
N ILE A 66 1.23 5.41 4.62
CA ILE A 66 2.24 4.42 4.21
C ILE A 66 3.33 4.29 5.28
N LEU A 67 3.82 5.41 5.80
CA LEU A 67 4.93 5.43 6.76
C LEU A 67 4.54 4.97 8.17
N MET A 68 3.26 4.79 8.44
CA MET A 68 2.81 4.14 9.68
C MET A 68 3.20 2.66 9.69
N HIS A 69 3.45 2.07 8.54
CA HIS A 69 3.89 0.68 8.46
C HIS A 69 5.41 0.59 8.52
N LYS A 70 5.89 -0.26 9.42
CA LYS A 70 7.31 -0.36 9.78
C LYS A 70 8.22 -0.61 8.58
N VAL A 71 7.81 -1.49 7.66
CA VAL A 71 8.66 -1.84 6.51
C VAL A 71 8.94 -0.60 5.64
N PHE A 72 7.95 0.24 5.41
CA PHE A 72 8.13 1.45 4.61
C PHE A 72 8.93 2.50 5.36
N ASN A 73 8.65 2.65 6.66
CA ASN A 73 9.35 3.60 7.50
C ASN A 73 10.85 3.28 7.59
N GLU A 74 11.20 2.03 7.86
CA GLU A 74 12.60 1.61 7.95
C GLU A 74 13.32 1.68 6.62
N THR A 75 12.64 1.30 5.53
CA THR A 75 13.24 1.35 4.19
C THR A 75 13.56 2.79 3.80
N LEU A 76 12.62 3.71 4.04
CA LEU A 76 12.84 5.13 3.77
C LEU A 76 14.01 5.68 4.60
N LYS A 77 14.06 5.34 5.89
CA LYS A 77 15.17 5.78 6.75
C LYS A 77 16.53 5.33 6.23
N LEU A 78 16.63 4.07 5.81
CA LEU A 78 17.88 3.54 5.26
C LEU A 78 18.26 4.25 3.97
N HIS A 79 17.29 4.53 3.11
CA HIS A 79 17.57 5.29 1.89
C HIS A 79 18.13 6.67 2.22
N LEU A 80 17.52 7.38 3.17
CA LEU A 80 17.96 8.72 3.54
C LEU A 80 19.34 8.71 4.21
N GLN A 81 19.65 7.66 4.98
CA GLN A 81 20.93 7.52 5.64
C GLN A 81 22.06 7.14 4.70
N CYS A 82 21.79 6.26 3.74
CA CYS A 82 22.79 5.68 2.84
C CYS A 82 22.89 6.39 1.49
N GLY A 83 21.93 7.22 1.15
CA GLY A 83 21.89 7.93 -0.12
C GLY A 83 21.42 7.10 -1.30
N GLU A 84 21.05 5.85 -1.07
CA GLU A 84 20.56 4.96 -2.12
C GLU A 84 19.52 3.99 -1.57
N MET A 85 18.70 3.45 -2.47
CA MET A 85 17.68 2.48 -2.09
C MET A 85 18.35 1.20 -1.57
N PRO A 86 17.91 0.66 -0.40
CA PRO A 86 18.40 -0.64 0.06
C PRO A 86 18.13 -1.72 -0.98
N ASP A 87 19.00 -2.73 -1.04
CA ASP A 87 18.76 -3.83 -1.96
C ASP A 87 17.57 -4.69 -1.51
N LYS A 88 17.09 -5.54 -2.41
CA LYS A 88 15.91 -6.35 -2.13
C LYS A 88 16.09 -7.30 -0.95
N GLN A 89 17.30 -7.82 -0.76
CA GLN A 89 17.57 -8.72 0.37
C GLN A 89 17.45 -7.98 1.70
N THR A 90 17.94 -6.76 1.77
CA THR A 90 17.79 -5.92 2.96
C THR A 90 16.32 -5.64 3.25
N ILE A 91 15.54 -5.28 2.22
CA ILE A 91 14.11 -5.02 2.35
C ILE A 91 13.38 -6.27 2.82
N ILE A 92 13.72 -7.44 2.28
CA ILE A 92 13.13 -8.72 2.70
C ILE A 92 13.44 -9.00 4.17
N GLN A 93 14.64 -8.69 4.63
CA GLN A 93 14.99 -8.83 6.04
C GLN A 93 14.10 -7.94 6.93
N ILE A 94 13.88 -6.70 6.51
CA ILE A 94 12.98 -5.79 7.22
C ILE A 94 11.55 -6.35 7.25
N MET A 95 11.07 -6.86 6.13
CA MET A 95 9.73 -7.46 6.04
C MET A 95 9.58 -8.63 7.01
N LYS A 96 10.56 -9.51 7.07
CA LYS A 96 10.54 -10.67 7.96
C LYS A 96 10.58 -10.24 9.43
N ARG A 97 11.42 -9.27 9.78
CA ARG A 97 11.50 -8.76 11.16
C ARG A 97 10.22 -8.05 11.59
N SER A 98 9.56 -7.39 10.66
CA SER A 98 8.33 -6.65 10.95
C SER A 98 7.11 -7.54 11.15
N ASN A 99 7.21 -8.80 10.76
CA ASN A 99 6.11 -9.78 10.83
C ASN A 99 4.81 -9.27 10.20
N LEU A 100 4.91 -8.34 9.24
CA LEU A 100 3.77 -7.73 8.55
C LEU A 100 3.15 -8.69 7.55
N TYR A 101 3.96 -9.55 6.97
CA TYR A 101 3.53 -10.50 5.96
C TYR A 101 3.75 -11.91 6.50
N ARG A 102 2.68 -12.65 6.68
CA ARG A 102 2.77 -14.07 7.02
C ARG A 102 3.03 -14.86 5.76
N VAL A 103 4.17 -14.60 5.15
CA VAL A 103 4.54 -15.19 3.88
C VAL A 103 5.64 -16.21 4.15
N GLU A 104 5.47 -17.40 3.61
CA GLU A 104 6.43 -18.48 3.79
C GLU A 104 7.39 -18.61 2.61
N ALA A 105 6.96 -18.27 1.40
CA ALA A 105 7.74 -18.43 0.20
C ALA A 105 8.66 -17.23 -0.08
N ASP A 106 9.94 -17.47 -0.30
CA ASP A 106 10.92 -16.44 -0.64
C ASP A 106 10.53 -15.65 -1.89
N SER A 107 9.93 -16.34 -2.89
CA SER A 107 9.49 -15.69 -4.12
C SER A 107 8.43 -14.63 -3.87
N THR A 108 7.57 -14.83 -2.88
CA THR A 108 6.54 -13.85 -2.52
C THR A 108 7.16 -12.64 -1.83
N TYR A 109 8.12 -12.85 -0.93
CA TYR A 109 8.88 -11.75 -0.33
C TYR A 109 9.59 -10.93 -1.40
N LEU A 110 10.23 -11.60 -2.36
CA LEU A 110 10.94 -10.92 -3.44
C LEU A 110 9.97 -10.05 -4.27
N ARG A 111 8.82 -10.59 -4.62
CA ARG A 111 7.80 -9.85 -5.38
C ARG A 111 7.29 -8.64 -4.60
N ARG A 112 6.99 -8.83 -3.31
CA ARG A 112 6.48 -7.75 -2.46
C ARG A 112 7.54 -6.69 -2.16
N SER A 113 8.81 -7.06 -2.14
CA SER A 113 9.90 -6.09 -1.98
C SER A 113 9.92 -5.09 -3.14
N SER A 114 9.55 -5.51 -4.34
CA SER A 114 9.41 -4.60 -5.48
C SER A 114 8.31 -3.57 -5.25
N THR A 115 7.21 -3.97 -4.62
CA THR A 115 6.14 -3.04 -4.23
C THR A 115 6.65 -2.02 -3.21
N VAL A 116 7.42 -2.47 -2.22
CA VAL A 116 8.00 -1.57 -1.23
C VAL A 116 8.89 -0.54 -1.91
N VAL A 117 9.75 -0.97 -2.82
CA VAL A 117 10.62 -0.05 -3.59
C VAL A 117 9.79 0.96 -4.37
N GLY A 118 8.75 0.50 -5.06
CA GLY A 118 7.89 1.38 -5.84
C GLY A 118 7.20 2.45 -5.00
N TRP A 119 6.66 2.06 -3.85
CA TRP A 119 5.98 3.00 -2.97
C TRP A 119 6.96 3.99 -2.32
N VAL A 120 8.15 3.53 -1.90
CA VAL A 120 9.16 4.43 -1.34
C VAL A 120 9.65 5.42 -2.40
N ASN A 121 9.84 4.98 -3.64
CA ASN A 121 10.19 5.89 -4.73
C ASN A 121 9.10 6.95 -4.97
N TRP A 122 7.84 6.55 -4.89
CA TRP A 122 6.72 7.50 -4.99
C TRP A 122 6.78 8.56 -3.88
N ILE A 123 7.04 8.11 -2.63
CA ILE A 123 7.18 9.02 -1.48
C ILE A 123 8.32 10.01 -1.72
N LEU A 124 9.47 9.52 -2.19
CA LEU A 124 10.63 10.37 -2.46
C LEU A 124 10.30 11.44 -3.51
N GLY A 125 9.55 11.08 -4.53
CA GLY A 125 9.09 12.04 -5.53
C GLY A 125 8.21 13.14 -4.95
N ILE A 126 7.36 12.80 -3.99
CA ILE A 126 6.50 13.77 -3.30
C ILE A 126 7.34 14.72 -2.42
N ILE A 127 8.29 14.16 -1.67
CA ILE A 127 9.13 14.94 -0.76
C ILE A 127 10.03 15.93 -1.51
N GLU A 128 10.51 15.54 -2.69
CA GLU A 128 11.41 16.35 -3.50
C GLU A 128 10.70 17.47 -4.29
N GLU A 129 9.39 17.46 -4.36
CA GLU A 129 8.63 18.52 -5.05
C GLU A 129 8.69 19.86 -4.34
#